data_d581936c3df06d58e35a8f9019a7619a
#
_entry.id   d581936c3df06d58e35a8f9019a7619a
#
_cell.length_a   1.000
_cell.length_b   1.000
_cell.length_c   1.000
_cell.angle_alpha   90.00
_cell.angle_beta   90.00
_cell.angle_gamma   90.00
#
_symmetry.space_group_name_H-M   'P 1'
#
loop_
_entity.id
_entity.type
_entity.pdbx_description
1 polymer ?
#
loop_
_entity_poly.entity_id
_entity_poly.type
_entity_poly.pdbx_seq_one_letter_code
_entity_poly.pdbx_strand_id
1 'polypeptide(L)'
;MASKPTPSHKIWTRRVHIYSNELALQLKSIQKVGDRPQVRFYEGVGGIKTVFEDSLSAQSGNIVAYTSIEDQHKAIHNYFPEYYQRRKRNGIFMRAIFPNTPMGIERQGANLNEFRNSVLVPSETYGIHPAINVYDNKLMIASFREKLGIIIESAEIADAMKKIFELAWVGAEALDKKTKMP
;
A
#
# COMPACT_ATOMS: atom_id res chain seq x y z
N MET A 1 -24.47 60.78 31.68
CA MET A 1 -23.27 60.26 32.37
C MET A 1 -23.12 58.79 32.01
N ALA A 2 -22.17 58.47 31.11
CA ALA A 2 -21.92 57.07 30.72
C ALA A 2 -20.88 56.48 31.66
N SER A 3 -21.22 55.41 32.35
CA SER A 3 -20.33 54.71 33.28
C SER A 3 -19.20 54.01 32.52
N LYS A 4 -17.95 54.28 32.94
CA LYS A 4 -16.76 53.60 32.40
C LYS A 4 -16.84 52.08 32.74
N PRO A 5 -16.55 51.19 31.80
CA PRO A 5 -16.55 49.74 32.04
C PRO A 5 -15.46 49.38 33.05
N THR A 6 -15.81 48.52 34.01
CA THR A 6 -14.97 48.03 35.09
C THR A 6 -13.78 47.19 34.58
N PRO A 7 -12.61 47.20 35.24
CA PRO A 7 -11.40 46.49 34.82
C PRO A 7 -11.57 44.97 34.57
N SER A 8 -12.58 44.36 35.22
CA SER A 8 -12.88 42.91 35.08
C SER A 8 -13.31 42.53 33.65
N HIS A 9 -14.05 43.41 32.94
CA HIS A 9 -14.56 43.11 31.60
C HIS A 9 -13.42 43.01 30.55
N LYS A 10 -12.35 43.79 30.70
CA LYS A 10 -11.20 43.77 29.80
C LYS A 10 -10.32 42.53 29.99
N ILE A 11 -10.29 41.95 31.18
CA ILE A 11 -9.52 40.74 31.48
C ILE A 11 -10.23 39.51 30.88
N TRP A 12 -11.56 39.45 30.98
CA TRP A 12 -12.35 38.36 30.42
C TRP A 12 -12.31 38.31 28.88
N THR A 13 -12.45 39.44 28.19
CA THR A 13 -12.35 39.51 26.73
C THR A 13 -10.95 39.12 26.23
N ARG A 14 -9.90 39.47 26.94
CA ARG A 14 -8.52 39.11 26.55
C ARG A 14 -8.25 37.61 26.77
N ARG A 15 -8.77 37.00 27.82
CA ARG A 15 -8.69 35.55 28.05
C ARG A 15 -9.46 34.74 27.00
N VAL A 16 -10.67 35.13 26.67
CA VAL A 16 -11.48 34.48 25.63
C VAL A 16 -10.77 34.53 24.28
N HIS A 17 -10.11 35.63 23.93
CA HIS A 17 -9.33 35.73 22.69
C HIS A 17 -8.09 34.83 22.66
N ILE A 18 -7.41 34.66 23.78
CA ILE A 18 -6.23 33.76 23.88
C ILE A 18 -6.69 32.31 23.72
N TYR A 19 -7.74 31.88 24.42
CA TYR A 19 -8.26 30.51 24.29
C TYR A 19 -8.83 30.21 22.89
N SER A 20 -9.50 31.17 22.25
CA SER A 20 -9.99 30.97 20.87
C SER A 20 -8.86 30.85 19.87
N ASN A 21 -7.76 31.59 20.04
CA ASN A 21 -6.57 31.46 19.17
C ASN A 21 -5.79 30.16 19.40
N GLU A 22 -5.65 29.71 20.66
CA GLU A 22 -5.06 28.42 20.96
C GLU A 22 -5.89 27.25 20.42
N LEU A 23 -7.23 27.30 20.59
CA LEU A 23 -8.12 26.30 19.98
C LEU A 23 -8.06 26.33 18.44
N ALA A 24 -8.00 27.50 17.82
CA ALA A 24 -7.85 27.62 16.38
C ALA A 24 -6.51 27.07 15.85
N LEU A 25 -5.43 27.25 16.63
CA LEU A 25 -4.12 26.67 16.33
C LEU A 25 -4.11 25.15 16.51
N GLN A 26 -4.77 24.64 17.57
CA GLN A 26 -4.93 23.20 17.79
C GLN A 26 -5.81 22.57 16.71
N LEU A 27 -6.91 23.22 16.31
CA LEU A 27 -7.75 22.76 15.19
C LEU A 27 -7.01 22.79 13.84
N LYS A 28 -6.17 23.80 13.60
CA LYS A 28 -5.29 23.83 12.40
C LYS A 28 -4.22 22.73 12.44
N SER A 29 -3.72 22.36 13.61
CA SER A 29 -2.78 21.24 13.74
C SER A 29 -3.48 19.89 13.52
N ILE A 30 -4.76 19.77 13.89
CA ILE A 30 -5.59 18.58 13.62
C ILE A 30 -5.95 18.49 12.12
N GLN A 31 -6.22 19.62 11.46
CA GLN A 31 -6.46 19.63 9.99
C GLN A 31 -5.23 19.25 9.17
N LYS A 32 -4.01 19.43 9.68
CA LYS A 32 -2.77 18.93 9.06
C LYS A 32 -2.52 17.42 9.32
N VAL A 33 -3.34 16.75 10.11
CA VAL A 33 -3.23 15.30 10.33
C VAL A 33 -3.53 14.50 9.05
N GLY A 34 -4.26 15.06 8.08
CA GLY A 34 -4.47 14.46 6.76
C GLY A 34 -3.22 14.34 5.88
N ASP A 35 -2.17 15.14 6.14
CA ASP A 35 -0.92 15.14 5.37
C ASP A 35 0.21 14.30 5.98
N ARG A 36 -0.02 13.70 7.16
CA ARG A 36 1.01 12.87 7.80
C ARG A 36 0.88 11.43 7.34
N PRO A 37 1.99 10.77 6.98
CA PRO A 37 1.99 9.36 6.69
C PRO A 37 1.38 8.55 7.86
N GLN A 38 0.45 7.66 7.56
CA GLN A 38 -0.12 6.73 8.52
C GLN A 38 0.51 5.36 8.32
N VAL A 39 0.97 4.73 9.40
CA VAL A 39 1.52 3.38 9.37
C VAL A 39 0.67 2.48 10.23
N ARG A 40 0.17 1.39 9.65
CA ARG A 40 -0.63 0.38 10.34
C ARG A 40 0.09 -0.95 10.29
N PHE A 41 0.20 -1.59 11.45
CA PHE A 41 0.79 -2.91 11.61
C PHE A 41 -0.28 -3.96 11.88
N TYR A 42 -0.11 -5.14 11.30
CA TYR A 42 -1.02 -6.26 11.45
C TYR A 42 -0.21 -7.53 11.66
N GLU A 43 -0.45 -8.26 12.75
CA GLU A 43 0.31 -9.45 13.11
C GLU A 43 -0.44 -10.74 12.77
N GLY A 44 0.33 -11.79 12.56
CA GLY A 44 -0.18 -13.13 12.30
C GLY A 44 -0.75 -13.32 10.89
N VAL A 45 -1.23 -14.52 10.63
CA VAL A 45 -1.86 -14.88 9.34
C VAL A 45 -3.10 -14.04 9.06
N GLY A 46 -3.89 -13.72 10.10
CA GLY A 46 -5.04 -12.83 10.00
C GLY A 46 -4.64 -11.43 9.55
N GLY A 47 -3.54 -10.91 10.11
CA GLY A 47 -2.98 -9.61 9.75
C GLY A 47 -2.52 -9.56 8.29
N ILE A 48 -1.86 -10.62 7.79
CA ILE A 48 -1.49 -10.71 6.37
C ILE A 48 -2.76 -10.69 5.50
N LYS A 49 -3.79 -11.45 5.84
CA LYS A 49 -5.07 -11.40 5.09
C LYS A 49 -5.64 -9.98 5.07
N THR A 50 -5.64 -9.30 6.21
CA THR A 50 -6.18 -7.94 6.33
C THR A 50 -5.51 -6.96 5.35
N VAL A 51 -4.18 -7.02 5.19
CA VAL A 51 -3.48 -6.11 4.26
C VAL A 51 -3.77 -6.45 2.79
N PHE A 52 -4.00 -7.72 2.46
CA PHE A 52 -4.44 -8.10 1.13
C PHE A 52 -5.90 -7.71 0.87
N GLU A 53 -6.79 -7.82 1.87
CA GLU A 53 -8.19 -7.37 1.75
C GLU A 53 -8.27 -5.85 1.52
N ASP A 54 -7.42 -5.05 2.17
CA ASP A 54 -7.36 -3.60 1.93
C ASP A 54 -7.09 -3.29 0.45
N SER A 55 -6.23 -4.07 -0.21
CA SER A 55 -5.91 -3.89 -1.63
C SER A 55 -7.06 -4.17 -2.59
N LEU A 56 -8.09 -4.93 -2.16
CA LEU A 56 -9.31 -5.16 -2.95
C LEU A 56 -10.22 -3.93 -3.03
N SER A 57 -9.92 -2.88 -2.27
CA SER A 57 -10.61 -1.59 -2.28
C SER A 57 -9.87 -0.52 -3.10
N ALA A 58 -8.86 -0.89 -3.91
CA ALA A 58 -8.06 0.04 -4.71
C ALA A 58 -8.96 0.83 -5.68
N GLN A 59 -9.12 2.13 -5.42
CA GLN A 59 -10.01 3.01 -6.18
C GLN A 59 -9.45 3.37 -7.56
N SER A 60 -8.13 3.38 -7.71
CA SER A 60 -7.46 3.55 -9.01
C SER A 60 -7.72 2.39 -9.98
N GLY A 61 -8.26 1.27 -9.49
CA GLY A 61 -8.42 0.05 -10.26
C GLY A 61 -7.08 -0.59 -10.66
N ASN A 62 -5.96 -0.19 -10.06
CA ASN A 62 -4.62 -0.66 -10.41
C ASN A 62 -3.77 -0.97 -9.19
N ILE A 63 -3.02 -2.07 -9.27
CA ILE A 63 -2.00 -2.47 -8.30
C ILE A 63 -0.71 -2.76 -9.06
N VAL A 64 0.42 -2.28 -8.55
CA VAL A 64 1.74 -2.77 -8.96
C VAL A 64 2.34 -3.59 -7.82
N ALA A 65 2.97 -4.71 -8.14
CA ALA A 65 3.41 -5.68 -7.15
C ALA A 65 4.79 -6.30 -7.48
N TYR A 66 5.60 -6.51 -6.44
CA TYR A 66 6.75 -7.41 -6.50
C TYR A 66 6.59 -8.44 -5.38
N THR A 67 6.52 -9.74 -5.73
CA THR A 67 6.13 -10.75 -4.75
C THR A 67 6.56 -12.16 -5.12
N SER A 68 6.85 -12.99 -4.11
CA SER A 68 7.03 -14.44 -4.24
C SER A 68 5.67 -15.14 -4.13
N ILE A 69 5.28 -15.82 -5.19
CA ILE A 69 4.04 -16.61 -5.21
C ILE A 69 4.14 -17.83 -4.30
N GLU A 70 5.31 -18.47 -4.27
CA GLU A 70 5.56 -19.61 -3.38
C GLU A 70 5.35 -19.26 -1.91
N ASP A 71 5.91 -18.12 -1.47
CA ASP A 71 5.80 -17.71 -0.08
C ASP A 71 4.35 -17.36 0.28
N GLN A 72 3.61 -16.75 -0.65
CA GLN A 72 2.17 -16.50 -0.50
C GLN A 72 1.40 -17.79 -0.22
N HIS A 73 1.52 -18.76 -1.13
CA HIS A 73 0.75 -20.01 -1.05
C HIS A 73 1.19 -20.91 0.11
N LYS A 74 2.49 -20.90 0.47
CA LYS A 74 2.98 -21.60 1.67
C LYS A 74 2.45 -21.00 2.97
N ALA A 75 2.38 -19.68 3.05
CA ALA A 75 1.97 -18.99 4.27
C ALA A 75 0.45 -19.10 4.52
N ILE A 76 -0.37 -19.02 3.47
CA ILE A 76 -1.82 -19.02 3.60
C ILE A 76 -2.45 -19.94 2.55
N HIS A 77 -2.62 -21.18 2.94
CA HIS A 77 -3.20 -22.20 2.07
C HIS A 77 -4.63 -21.81 1.64
N ASN A 78 -4.97 -22.04 0.36
CA ASN A 78 -6.30 -21.83 -0.24
C ASN A 78 -6.84 -20.38 -0.22
N TYR A 79 -6.13 -19.39 0.28
CA TYR A 79 -6.61 -18.00 0.31
C TYR A 79 -6.42 -17.28 -1.03
N PHE A 80 -5.24 -17.40 -1.63
CA PHE A 80 -4.86 -16.58 -2.78
C PHE A 80 -5.65 -16.87 -4.06
N PRO A 81 -6.02 -18.11 -4.41
CA PRO A 81 -6.84 -18.35 -5.58
C PRO A 81 -8.17 -17.58 -5.56
N GLU A 82 -8.82 -17.50 -4.40
CA GLU A 82 -10.06 -16.73 -4.23
C GLU A 82 -9.77 -15.21 -4.24
N TYR A 83 -8.72 -14.77 -3.59
CA TYR A 83 -8.27 -13.37 -3.65
C TYR A 83 -8.07 -12.89 -5.10
N TYR A 84 -7.42 -13.68 -5.96
CA TYR A 84 -7.21 -13.31 -7.36
C TYR A 84 -8.53 -13.14 -8.12
N GLN A 85 -9.51 -14.02 -7.88
CA GLN A 85 -10.82 -13.93 -8.52
C GLN A 85 -11.63 -12.73 -7.99
N ARG A 86 -11.55 -12.42 -6.69
CA ARG A 86 -12.21 -11.25 -6.11
C ARG A 86 -11.59 -9.96 -6.65
N ARG A 87 -10.27 -9.89 -6.75
CA ARG A 87 -9.57 -8.75 -7.35
C ARG A 87 -10.02 -8.52 -8.80
N LYS A 88 -10.10 -9.59 -9.60
CA LYS A 88 -10.62 -9.52 -10.98
C LYS A 88 -12.08 -9.04 -11.03
N ARG A 89 -12.95 -9.59 -10.19
CA ARG A 89 -14.36 -9.18 -10.12
C ARG A 89 -14.54 -7.72 -9.73
N ASN A 90 -13.64 -7.19 -8.91
CA ASN A 90 -13.63 -5.77 -8.53
C ASN A 90 -13.02 -4.88 -9.64
N GLY A 91 -12.64 -5.43 -10.78
CA GLY A 91 -12.06 -4.66 -11.89
C GLY A 91 -10.64 -4.13 -11.61
N ILE A 92 -9.92 -4.69 -10.63
CA ILE A 92 -8.61 -4.22 -10.23
C ILE A 92 -7.54 -4.97 -11.04
N PHE A 93 -6.90 -4.25 -11.97
CA PHE A 93 -5.78 -4.77 -12.77
C PHE A 93 -4.50 -4.80 -11.95
N MET A 94 -3.65 -5.82 -12.18
CA MET A 94 -2.36 -5.93 -11.51
C MET A 94 -1.22 -6.04 -12.51
N ARG A 95 -0.16 -5.27 -12.31
CA ARG A 95 1.16 -5.52 -12.90
C ARG A 95 2.06 -6.10 -11.83
N ALA A 96 2.72 -7.23 -12.11
CA ALA A 96 3.48 -7.93 -11.09
C ALA A 96 4.83 -8.45 -11.60
N ILE A 97 5.86 -8.33 -10.77
CA ILE A 97 7.16 -8.95 -10.98
C ILE A 97 7.21 -10.18 -10.07
N PHE A 98 7.50 -11.35 -10.65
CA PHE A 98 7.64 -12.62 -9.91
C PHE A 98 9.03 -13.19 -10.09
N PRO A 99 9.59 -13.83 -9.06
CA PRO A 99 10.73 -14.73 -9.24
C PRO A 99 10.39 -15.85 -10.23
N ASN A 100 11.33 -16.20 -11.09
CA ASN A 100 11.20 -17.31 -12.05
C ASN A 100 11.33 -18.65 -11.32
N THR A 101 10.23 -19.12 -10.81
CA THR A 101 10.05 -20.38 -10.08
C THR A 101 8.91 -21.16 -10.74
N PRO A 102 8.76 -22.47 -10.50
CA PRO A 102 7.66 -23.24 -11.09
C PRO A 102 6.29 -22.61 -10.88
N MET A 103 6.01 -22.09 -9.67
CA MET A 103 4.74 -21.43 -9.36
C MET A 103 4.64 -20.03 -10.00
N GLY A 104 5.76 -19.29 -10.07
CA GLY A 104 5.82 -18.00 -10.78
C GLY A 104 5.47 -18.14 -12.26
N ILE A 105 6.02 -19.17 -12.92
CA ILE A 105 5.74 -19.51 -14.33
C ILE A 105 4.26 -19.88 -14.51
N GLU A 106 3.75 -20.77 -13.65
CA GLU A 106 2.32 -21.16 -13.68
C GLU A 106 1.41 -19.94 -13.55
N ARG A 107 1.71 -19.06 -12.59
CA ARG A 107 0.93 -17.84 -12.37
C ARG A 107 1.04 -16.84 -13.51
N GLN A 108 2.18 -16.73 -14.17
CA GLN A 108 2.32 -15.92 -15.37
C GLN A 108 1.42 -16.45 -16.50
N GLY A 109 1.33 -17.76 -16.68
CA GLY A 109 0.42 -18.39 -17.65
C GLY A 109 -1.07 -18.07 -17.40
N ALA A 110 -1.43 -17.77 -16.14
CA ALA A 110 -2.80 -17.40 -15.75
C ALA A 110 -3.12 -15.89 -15.87
N ASN A 111 -2.24 -15.07 -16.42
CA ASN A 111 -2.38 -13.60 -16.45
C ASN A 111 -3.73 -13.13 -16.99
N LEU A 112 -4.18 -13.62 -18.14
CA LEU A 112 -5.47 -13.22 -18.73
C LEU A 112 -6.65 -13.64 -17.86
N ASN A 113 -6.59 -14.83 -17.28
CA ASN A 113 -7.65 -15.36 -16.43
C ASN A 113 -7.76 -14.62 -15.11
N GLU A 114 -6.69 -13.97 -14.66
CA GLU A 114 -6.62 -13.26 -13.37
C GLU A 114 -6.56 -11.74 -13.52
N PHE A 115 -6.83 -11.21 -14.70
CA PHE A 115 -6.80 -9.77 -14.97
C PHE A 115 -5.48 -9.14 -14.50
N ARG A 116 -4.36 -9.69 -15.01
CA ARG A 116 -3.00 -9.33 -14.62
C ARG A 116 -2.06 -9.33 -15.83
N ASN A 117 -1.00 -8.54 -15.72
CA ASN A 117 0.23 -8.70 -16.52
C ASN A 117 1.39 -8.97 -15.56
N SER A 118 2.19 -9.99 -15.81
CA SER A 118 3.37 -10.28 -14.99
C SER A 118 4.59 -10.64 -15.83
N VAL A 119 5.74 -10.33 -15.27
CA VAL A 119 7.06 -10.64 -15.83
C VAL A 119 7.87 -11.43 -14.79
N LEU A 120 8.78 -12.28 -15.30
CA LEU A 120 9.63 -13.13 -14.47
C LEU A 120 11.05 -12.56 -14.37
N VAL A 121 11.64 -12.66 -13.20
CA VAL A 121 13.04 -12.31 -12.96
C VAL A 121 13.80 -13.52 -12.40
N PRO A 122 15.11 -13.68 -12.68
CA PRO A 122 15.92 -14.75 -12.08
C PRO A 122 15.79 -14.78 -10.57
N SER A 123 15.34 -15.92 -10.03
CA SER A 123 15.04 -16.11 -8.61
C SER A 123 16.26 -15.98 -7.71
N GLU A 124 17.43 -16.42 -8.20
CA GLU A 124 18.69 -16.40 -7.45
C GLU A 124 19.22 -14.98 -7.24
N THR A 125 18.97 -14.08 -8.21
CA THR A 125 19.52 -12.71 -8.18
C THR A 125 18.49 -11.71 -7.68
N TYR A 126 17.24 -11.88 -8.09
CA TYR A 126 16.17 -10.89 -7.84
C TYR A 126 14.97 -11.47 -7.08
N GLY A 127 15.13 -12.67 -6.50
CA GLY A 127 14.08 -13.25 -5.66
C GLY A 127 13.86 -12.43 -4.41
N ILE A 128 12.59 -12.19 -4.07
CA ILE A 128 12.20 -11.58 -2.79
C ILE A 128 11.23 -12.50 -2.05
N HIS A 129 11.17 -12.35 -0.73
CA HIS A 129 10.26 -13.12 0.12
C HIS A 129 8.98 -12.36 0.51
N PRO A 130 9.06 -11.06 0.86
CA PRO A 130 7.85 -10.30 1.15
C PRO A 130 7.06 -9.99 -0.14
N ALA A 131 5.76 -9.75 0.01
CA ALA A 131 4.98 -9.08 -1.00
C ALA A 131 5.05 -7.57 -0.77
N ILE A 132 5.29 -6.82 -1.85
CA ILE A 132 5.27 -5.36 -1.87
C ILE A 132 4.24 -4.95 -2.91
N ASN A 133 3.12 -4.36 -2.50
CA ASN A 133 2.07 -3.87 -3.39
C ASN A 133 1.91 -2.37 -3.22
N VAL A 134 1.72 -1.65 -4.33
CA VAL A 134 1.42 -0.21 -4.31
C VAL A 134 0.12 0.04 -5.07
N TYR A 135 -0.80 0.74 -4.45
CA TYR A 135 -2.11 1.13 -5.00
C TYR A 135 -2.56 2.43 -4.36
N ASP A 136 -3.31 3.24 -5.09
CA ASP A 136 -3.77 4.56 -4.64
C ASP A 136 -2.63 5.39 -4.02
N ASN A 137 -2.77 5.78 -2.76
CA ASN A 137 -1.74 6.44 -1.93
C ASN A 137 -1.13 5.49 -0.88
N LYS A 138 -1.20 4.16 -1.11
CA LYS A 138 -0.79 3.13 -0.15
C LYS A 138 0.36 2.29 -0.66
N LEU A 139 1.29 2.00 0.24
CA LEU A 139 2.29 0.95 0.13
C LEU A 139 1.95 -0.15 1.12
N MET A 140 1.70 -1.35 0.63
CA MET A 140 1.49 -2.55 1.43
C MET A 140 2.72 -3.44 1.37
N ILE A 141 3.17 -3.91 2.53
CA ILE A 141 4.23 -4.92 2.67
C ILE A 141 3.69 -6.08 3.50
N ALA A 142 3.84 -7.31 2.99
CA ALA A 142 3.49 -8.51 3.73
C ALA A 142 4.71 -9.44 3.83
N SER A 143 5.26 -9.59 5.03
CA SER A 143 6.32 -10.55 5.34
C SER A 143 5.69 -11.87 5.78
N PHE A 144 5.76 -12.88 4.91
CA PHE A 144 5.16 -14.19 5.18
C PHE A 144 5.93 -14.97 6.24
N ARG A 145 7.24 -14.80 6.31
CA ARG A 145 8.12 -15.47 7.29
C ARG A 145 7.92 -14.91 8.69
N GLU A 146 7.83 -13.60 8.81
CA GLU A 146 7.64 -12.91 10.07
C GLU A 146 6.16 -12.84 10.50
N LYS A 147 5.25 -13.23 9.58
CA LYS A 147 3.78 -13.14 9.76
C LYS A 147 3.34 -11.72 10.10
N LEU A 148 3.83 -10.75 9.34
CA LEU A 148 3.60 -9.33 9.55
C LEU A 148 3.06 -8.68 8.28
N GLY A 149 2.00 -7.89 8.42
CA GLY A 149 1.47 -6.99 7.39
C GLY A 149 1.65 -5.54 7.79
N ILE A 150 2.04 -4.68 6.85
CA ILE A 150 2.19 -3.25 7.04
C ILE A 150 1.46 -2.52 5.92
N ILE A 151 0.69 -1.49 6.27
CA ILE A 151 0.17 -0.52 5.30
C ILE A 151 0.71 0.85 5.67
N ILE A 152 1.39 1.48 4.72
CA ILE A 152 1.83 2.87 4.82
C ILE A 152 0.94 3.68 3.88
N GLU A 153 0.13 4.57 4.45
CA GLU A 153 -0.72 5.48 3.68
C GLU A 153 -0.02 6.84 3.59
N SER A 154 0.54 7.13 2.41
CA SER A 154 1.27 8.36 2.09
C SER A 154 1.35 8.51 0.57
N ALA A 155 0.83 9.61 0.05
CA ALA A 155 0.88 9.91 -1.39
C ALA A 155 2.32 10.00 -1.90
N GLU A 156 3.21 10.63 -1.13
CA GLU A 156 4.64 10.78 -1.48
C GLU A 156 5.36 9.43 -1.56
N ILE A 157 5.19 8.59 -0.52
CA ILE A 157 5.84 7.26 -0.48
C ILE A 157 5.26 6.37 -1.60
N ALA A 158 3.95 6.37 -1.79
CA ALA A 158 3.32 5.57 -2.83
C ALA A 158 3.76 6.00 -4.24
N ASP A 159 3.86 7.31 -4.50
CA ASP A 159 4.36 7.84 -5.78
C ASP A 159 5.82 7.43 -6.02
N ALA A 160 6.69 7.58 -5.02
CA ALA A 160 8.08 7.16 -5.09
C ALA A 160 8.19 5.66 -5.39
N MET A 161 7.42 4.82 -4.70
CA MET A 161 7.44 3.37 -4.89
C MET A 161 6.87 2.95 -6.25
N LYS A 162 5.87 3.66 -6.80
CA LYS A 162 5.40 3.44 -8.17
C LYS A 162 6.49 3.73 -9.18
N LYS A 163 7.23 4.82 -9.03
CA LYS A 163 8.38 5.16 -9.90
C LYS A 163 9.50 4.12 -9.82
N ILE A 164 9.81 3.64 -8.62
CA ILE A 164 10.78 2.54 -8.42
C ILE A 164 10.29 1.27 -9.12
N PHE A 165 8.99 0.95 -9.00
CA PHE A 165 8.42 -0.19 -9.71
C PHE A 165 8.53 -0.04 -11.23
N GLU A 166 8.24 1.12 -11.81
CA GLU A 166 8.37 1.36 -13.25
C GLU A 166 9.82 1.16 -13.72
N LEU A 167 10.80 1.63 -12.96
CA LEU A 167 12.22 1.41 -13.24
C LEU A 167 12.57 -0.10 -13.20
N ALA A 168 12.10 -0.81 -12.17
CA ALA A 168 12.31 -2.25 -12.03
C ALA A 168 11.58 -3.04 -13.13
N TRP A 169 10.39 -2.61 -13.55
CA TRP A 169 9.60 -3.24 -14.60
C TRP A 169 10.34 -3.28 -15.94
N VAL A 170 10.96 -2.18 -16.34
CA VAL A 170 11.75 -2.11 -17.60
C VAL A 170 12.87 -3.15 -17.60
N GLY A 171 13.60 -3.27 -16.48
CA GLY A 171 14.63 -4.29 -16.32
C GLY A 171 14.08 -5.72 -16.33
N ALA A 172 12.97 -5.93 -15.61
CA ALA A 172 12.31 -7.23 -15.51
C ALA A 172 11.75 -7.72 -16.86
N GLU A 173 11.16 -6.83 -17.67
CA GLU A 173 10.71 -7.18 -19.03
C GLU A 173 11.88 -7.64 -19.94
N ALA A 174 13.03 -6.99 -19.82
CA ALA A 174 14.22 -7.36 -20.61
C ALA A 174 14.75 -8.75 -20.18
N LEU A 175 14.70 -9.06 -18.86
CA LEU A 175 15.10 -10.35 -18.32
C LEU A 175 14.12 -11.47 -18.71
N ASP A 176 12.81 -11.22 -18.59
CA ASP A 176 11.76 -12.19 -18.94
C ASP A 176 11.83 -12.59 -20.43
N LYS A 177 12.08 -11.63 -21.34
CA LYS A 177 12.27 -11.89 -22.77
C LYS A 177 13.48 -12.77 -23.04
N LYS A 178 14.62 -12.54 -22.36
CA LYS A 178 15.83 -13.36 -22.51
C LYS A 178 15.61 -14.81 -22.10
N THR A 179 14.82 -15.03 -21.05
CA THR A 179 14.52 -16.39 -20.56
C THR A 179 13.61 -17.18 -21.51
N LYS A 180 12.85 -16.50 -22.37
CA LYS A 180 11.91 -17.09 -23.35
C LYS A 180 12.48 -17.23 -24.75
N MET A 181 13.69 -16.73 -24.99
CA MET A 181 14.41 -16.98 -26.26
C MET A 181 15.04 -18.38 -26.21
N PRO A 182 14.84 -19.20 -27.24
CA PRO A 182 15.44 -20.54 -27.36
C PRO A 182 16.95 -20.49 -27.46
#